data_8b793a9fe0b9174ef7b7c06a15c988fb
#
_entry.id   8b793a9fe0b9174ef7b7c06a15c988fb
#
_cell.length_a   1.000
_cell.length_b   1.000
_cell.length_c   1.000
_cell.angle_alpha   90.00
_cell.angle_beta   90.00
_cell.angle_gamma   90.00
#
_symmetry.space_group_name_H-M   'P 1'
#
loop_
_entity.id
_entity.type
_entity.pdbx_description
1 polymer ?
#
loop_
_entity_poly.entity_id
_entity_poly.type
_entity_poly.pdbx_seq_one_letter_code
_entity_poly.pdbx_strand_id
1 'polypeptide(L)'
;LSVDANYLRADGDYPFTLKNGSLVTEEERINSDVESWQGEVNLFHTFRDDSELSAKAYYYKSERGLPGAVILYNSTSDERLWDENYFAQARYKKVFSSKWSLQAQGKYNYSWNKYEDLGPQYTSGKQTDTNRQKEYYLSASALYRPIDWLTFSLSQDGAINKLHTNGLNSPEPTRYTSLTALNARIQTKQLKVSGTV
;
A
#
# COMPACT_ATOMS: atom_id res chain seq x y z
N LEU A 1 -5.39 -18.59 -12.29
CA LEU A 1 -5.76 -17.22 -12.61
C LEU A 1 -7.00 -16.84 -11.80
N SER A 2 -6.96 -15.69 -11.13
CA SER A 2 -8.16 -15.06 -10.55
C SER A 2 -8.22 -13.59 -10.95
N VAL A 3 -9.42 -13.09 -11.08
CA VAL A 3 -9.72 -11.67 -11.34
C VAL A 3 -10.78 -11.25 -10.34
N ASP A 4 -10.57 -10.12 -9.71
CA ASP A 4 -11.51 -9.49 -8.80
C ASP A 4 -11.72 -8.03 -9.20
N ALA A 5 -12.94 -7.54 -9.06
CA ALA A 5 -13.29 -6.14 -9.29
C ALA A 5 -14.34 -5.70 -8.28
N ASN A 6 -14.16 -4.52 -7.71
CA ASN A 6 -15.08 -3.91 -6.77
C ASN A 6 -15.36 -2.47 -7.18
N TYR A 7 -16.60 -2.06 -7.04
CA TYR A 7 -17.05 -0.70 -7.18
C TYR A 7 -17.89 -0.30 -5.95
N LEU A 8 -17.59 0.85 -5.40
CA LEU A 8 -18.33 1.44 -4.29
C LEU A 8 -18.72 2.87 -4.66
N ARG A 9 -19.98 3.20 -4.43
CA ARG A 9 -20.46 4.57 -4.44
C ARG A 9 -21.42 4.78 -3.29
N ALA A 10 -21.24 5.88 -2.57
CA ALA A 10 -22.16 6.34 -1.54
C ALA A 10 -22.19 7.86 -1.56
N ASP A 11 -23.36 8.43 -1.44
CA ASP A 11 -23.53 9.89 -1.37
C ASP A 11 -23.10 10.42 0.01
N GLY A 12 -23.25 9.60 1.06
CA GLY A 12 -22.71 9.87 2.40
C GLY A 12 -23.45 10.97 3.15
N ASP A 13 -24.45 11.58 2.54
CA ASP A 13 -25.24 12.65 3.17
C ASP A 13 -26.24 12.04 4.15
N TYR A 14 -26.25 12.57 5.37
CA TYR A 14 -27.18 12.09 6.40
C TYR A 14 -27.52 13.18 7.43
N PRO A 15 -28.76 13.22 7.94
CA PRO A 15 -29.16 14.12 9.01
C PRO A 15 -28.56 13.65 10.34
N PHE A 16 -28.19 14.60 11.18
CA PHE A 16 -27.73 14.33 12.54
C PHE A 16 -28.14 15.46 13.50
N THR A 17 -28.22 15.14 14.79
CA THR A 17 -28.55 16.13 15.83
C THR A 17 -27.24 16.67 16.43
N LEU A 18 -26.99 17.96 16.28
CA LEU A 18 -25.88 18.66 16.93
C LEU A 18 -26.32 19.22 18.28
N LYS A 19 -25.58 18.84 19.33
CA LYS A 19 -25.78 19.37 20.69
C LYS A 19 -24.59 20.22 21.12
N ASN A 20 -24.85 21.48 21.44
CA ASN A 20 -23.85 22.38 21.97
C ASN A 20 -24.39 23.11 23.20
N GLY A 21 -24.10 22.59 24.39
CA GLY A 21 -24.73 23.03 25.63
C GLY A 21 -26.26 22.80 25.62
N SER A 22 -27.00 23.85 25.76
CA SER A 22 -28.47 23.83 25.71
C SER A 22 -29.04 23.96 24.28
N LEU A 23 -28.20 24.27 23.32
CA LEU A 23 -28.62 24.37 21.91
C LEU A 23 -28.63 22.99 21.28
N VAL A 24 -29.74 22.65 20.67
CA VAL A 24 -29.92 21.41 19.89
C VAL A 24 -30.41 21.79 18.51
N THR A 25 -29.68 21.43 17.47
CA THR A 25 -30.06 21.70 16.08
C THR A 25 -30.02 20.40 15.27
N GLU A 26 -30.90 20.31 14.28
CA GLU A 26 -30.84 19.25 13.26
C GLU A 26 -30.04 19.80 12.10
N GLU A 27 -28.96 19.07 11.77
CA GLU A 27 -28.01 19.44 10.73
C GLU A 27 -27.93 18.31 9.70
N GLU A 28 -27.43 18.60 8.52
CA GLU A 28 -27.17 17.63 7.47
C GLU A 28 -25.65 17.52 7.23
N ARG A 29 -25.13 16.29 7.26
CA ARG A 29 -23.76 16.01 6.87
C ARG A 29 -23.67 16.00 5.35
N ILE A 30 -22.92 16.92 4.79
CA ILE A 30 -22.70 17.05 3.36
C ILE A 30 -21.21 16.86 3.03
N ASN A 31 -20.89 16.72 1.76
CA ASN A 31 -19.52 16.51 1.26
C ASN A 31 -18.84 15.29 1.91
N SER A 32 -19.58 14.21 2.08
CA SER A 32 -19.10 12.92 2.60
C SER A 32 -19.28 11.78 1.59
N ASP A 33 -19.51 12.15 0.34
CA ASP A 33 -19.62 11.23 -0.79
C ASP A 33 -18.30 10.49 -1.04
N VAL A 34 -18.41 9.29 -1.54
CA VAL A 34 -17.27 8.46 -1.97
C VAL A 34 -17.61 7.69 -3.23
N GLU A 35 -16.68 7.68 -4.15
CA GLU A 35 -16.69 6.78 -5.29
C GLU A 35 -15.33 6.09 -5.39
N SER A 36 -15.34 4.77 -5.51
CA SER A 36 -14.09 4.02 -5.66
C SER A 36 -14.21 2.82 -6.60
N TRP A 37 -13.10 2.55 -7.26
CA TRP A 37 -12.89 1.43 -8.16
C TRP A 37 -11.67 0.65 -7.71
N GLN A 38 -11.80 -0.66 -7.68
CA GLN A 38 -10.71 -1.55 -7.35
C GLN A 38 -10.73 -2.72 -8.33
N GLY A 39 -9.55 -3.11 -8.80
CA GLY A 39 -9.40 -4.29 -9.64
C GLY A 39 -8.10 -5.02 -9.32
N GLU A 40 -8.13 -6.34 -9.38
CA GLU A 40 -6.92 -7.15 -9.26
C GLU A 40 -6.95 -8.38 -10.15
N VAL A 41 -5.76 -8.75 -10.60
CA VAL A 41 -5.52 -9.97 -11.37
C VAL A 41 -4.39 -10.73 -10.70
N ASN A 42 -4.62 -12.00 -10.41
CA ASN A 42 -3.62 -12.90 -9.85
C ASN A 42 -3.36 -14.06 -10.82
N LEU A 43 -2.10 -14.31 -11.09
CA LEU A 43 -1.60 -15.42 -11.88
C LEU A 43 -0.79 -16.36 -10.98
N PHE A 44 -1.08 -17.67 -11.08
CA PHE A 44 -0.30 -18.72 -10.44
C PHE A 44 0.06 -19.76 -11.48
N HIS A 45 1.31 -20.13 -11.55
CA HIS A 45 1.80 -21.12 -12.47
C HIS A 45 2.85 -22.01 -11.81
N THR A 46 2.67 -23.31 -11.92
CA THR A 46 3.67 -24.30 -11.55
C THR A 46 4.26 -24.90 -12.82
N PHE A 47 5.55 -24.81 -12.97
CA PHE A 47 6.28 -25.33 -14.12
C PHE A 47 6.51 -26.84 -13.97
N ARG A 48 6.95 -27.49 -15.06
CA ARG A 48 7.22 -28.94 -15.09
C ARG A 48 8.34 -29.39 -14.12
N ASP A 49 9.19 -28.46 -13.70
CA ASP A 49 10.28 -28.67 -12.75
C ASP A 49 9.92 -28.26 -11.32
N ASP A 50 8.60 -28.23 -11.02
CA ASP A 50 8.03 -27.85 -9.73
C ASP A 50 8.41 -26.43 -9.26
N SER A 51 8.97 -25.60 -10.15
CA SER A 51 9.14 -24.18 -9.83
C SER A 51 7.80 -23.44 -9.92
N GLU A 52 7.63 -22.44 -9.07
CA GLU A 52 6.38 -21.72 -8.91
C GLU A 52 6.58 -20.24 -9.30
N LEU A 53 5.68 -19.73 -10.11
CA LEU A 53 5.53 -18.31 -10.41
C LEU A 53 4.17 -17.83 -9.91
N SER A 54 4.17 -16.76 -9.13
CA SER A 54 2.96 -16.00 -8.82
C SER A 54 3.16 -14.54 -9.22
N ALA A 55 2.15 -13.97 -9.84
CA ALA A 55 2.15 -12.56 -10.21
C ALA A 55 0.80 -11.93 -9.83
N LYS A 56 0.83 -10.65 -9.45
CA LYS A 56 -0.34 -9.87 -9.11
C LYS A 56 -0.22 -8.49 -9.75
N ALA A 57 -1.29 -8.04 -10.37
CA ALA A 57 -1.51 -6.66 -10.74
C ALA A 57 -2.73 -6.13 -9.98
N TYR A 58 -2.64 -4.91 -9.50
CA TYR A 58 -3.67 -4.26 -8.71
C TYR A 58 -3.83 -2.81 -9.15
N TYR A 59 -5.07 -2.35 -9.18
CA TYR A 59 -5.44 -0.97 -9.42
C TYR A 59 -6.51 -0.53 -8.42
N TYR A 60 -6.36 0.68 -7.91
CA TYR A 60 -7.33 1.34 -7.05
C TYR A 60 -7.41 2.81 -7.43
N LYS A 61 -8.62 3.34 -7.49
CA LYS A 61 -8.90 4.76 -7.63
C LYS A 61 -10.07 5.13 -6.74
N SER A 62 -9.98 6.26 -6.05
CA SER A 62 -11.11 6.82 -5.32
C SER A 62 -11.14 8.35 -5.41
N GLU A 63 -12.34 8.86 -5.30
CA GLU A 63 -12.66 10.25 -5.07
C GLU A 63 -13.62 10.34 -3.89
N ARG A 64 -13.37 11.26 -2.95
CA ARG A 64 -14.24 11.44 -1.80
C ARG A 64 -14.26 12.88 -1.33
N GLY A 65 -15.43 13.31 -0.86
CA GLY A 65 -15.57 14.50 -0.08
C GLY A 65 -15.01 14.31 1.33
N LEU A 66 -14.56 15.40 1.93
CA LEU A 66 -14.10 15.44 3.32
C LEU A 66 -14.96 16.45 4.06
N PRO A 67 -15.94 15.99 4.83
CA PRO A 67 -16.97 16.85 5.39
C PRO A 67 -16.48 17.77 6.53
N GLY A 68 -15.19 17.79 6.84
CA GLY A 68 -14.60 18.66 7.85
C GLY A 68 -15.06 18.37 9.29
N ALA A 69 -14.71 19.24 10.22
CA ALA A 69 -15.13 19.13 11.61
C ALA A 69 -16.59 19.60 11.80
N VAL A 70 -17.31 18.88 12.65
CA VAL A 70 -18.66 19.31 13.08
C VAL A 70 -18.49 20.40 14.14
N ILE A 71 -18.56 21.65 13.73
CA ILE A 71 -18.51 22.80 14.63
C ILE A 71 -19.69 23.71 14.38
N LEU A 72 -20.14 24.42 15.43
CA LEU A 72 -21.28 25.35 15.33
C LEU A 72 -20.94 26.44 14.29
N TYR A 73 -21.93 26.72 13.40
CA TYR A 73 -21.83 27.70 12.31
C TYR A 73 -20.85 27.38 11.17
N ASN A 74 -20.30 26.17 11.12
CA ASN A 74 -19.55 25.70 9.97
C ASN A 74 -20.19 24.41 9.44
N SER A 75 -21.11 24.57 8.51
CA SER A 75 -21.87 23.46 7.90
C SER A 75 -21.33 23.04 6.53
N THR A 76 -20.33 23.77 5.99
CA THR A 76 -19.82 23.54 4.64
C THR A 76 -18.32 23.30 4.68
N SER A 77 -17.90 22.17 4.16
CA SER A 77 -16.51 21.89 3.80
C SER A 77 -16.47 21.55 2.33
N ASP A 78 -15.59 22.22 1.58
CA ASP A 78 -15.37 22.00 0.15
C ASP A 78 -14.07 21.23 -0.10
N GLU A 79 -13.63 20.48 0.92
CA GLU A 79 -12.43 19.65 0.86
C GLU A 79 -12.70 18.36 0.11
N ARG A 80 -11.80 17.99 -0.78
CA ARG A 80 -11.87 16.73 -1.55
C ARG A 80 -10.53 16.02 -1.59
N LEU A 81 -10.59 14.71 -1.63
CA LEU A 81 -9.43 13.85 -1.73
C LEU A 81 -9.60 12.85 -2.88
N TRP A 82 -8.57 12.78 -3.71
CA TRP A 82 -8.43 11.79 -4.78
C TRP A 82 -7.23 10.90 -4.48
N ASP A 83 -7.42 9.61 -4.58
CA ASP A 83 -6.37 8.62 -4.44
C ASP A 83 -6.32 7.73 -5.68
N GLU A 84 -5.12 7.43 -6.15
CA GLU A 84 -4.86 6.43 -7.17
C GLU A 84 -3.65 5.58 -6.75
N ASN A 85 -3.80 4.28 -6.82
CA ASN A 85 -2.73 3.35 -6.53
C ASN A 85 -2.75 2.21 -7.53
N TYR A 86 -1.60 1.87 -8.08
CA TYR A 86 -1.43 0.64 -8.82
C TYR A 86 -0.08 0.00 -8.54
N PHE A 87 -0.07 -1.30 -8.51
CA PHE A 87 1.16 -2.06 -8.40
C PHE A 87 1.14 -3.32 -9.25
N ALA A 88 2.32 -3.75 -9.61
CA ALA A 88 2.57 -5.07 -10.15
C ALA A 88 3.68 -5.74 -9.34
N GLN A 89 3.49 -7.01 -9.01
CA GLN A 89 4.48 -7.82 -8.32
C GLN A 89 4.55 -9.21 -8.93
N ALA A 90 5.74 -9.80 -8.87
CA ALA A 90 5.94 -11.18 -9.25
C ALA A 90 6.88 -11.85 -8.23
N ARG A 91 6.62 -13.11 -7.95
CA ARG A 91 7.45 -13.98 -7.10
C ARG A 91 7.72 -15.28 -7.85
N TYR A 92 8.97 -15.64 -7.90
CA TYR A 92 9.43 -16.91 -8.42
C TYR A 92 10.11 -17.70 -7.30
N LYS A 93 9.77 -18.98 -7.19
CA LYS A 93 10.37 -19.90 -6.23
C LYS A 93 10.80 -21.18 -6.94
N LYS A 94 12.00 -21.64 -6.63
CA LYS A 94 12.54 -22.88 -7.16
C LYS A 94 13.25 -23.68 -6.09
N VAL A 95 12.92 -24.98 -6.03
CA VAL A 95 13.65 -25.97 -5.25
C VAL A 95 14.57 -26.71 -6.20
N PHE A 96 15.87 -26.51 -6.08
CA PHE A 96 16.87 -27.16 -6.94
C PHE A 96 17.20 -28.57 -6.49
N SER A 97 17.12 -28.81 -5.18
CA SER A 97 17.35 -30.11 -4.56
C SER A 97 16.77 -30.12 -3.14
N SER A 98 16.86 -31.26 -2.44
CA SER A 98 16.52 -31.34 -1.02
C SER A 98 17.33 -30.37 -0.13
N LYS A 99 18.46 -29.88 -0.65
CA LYS A 99 19.36 -28.99 0.08
C LYS A 99 19.25 -27.52 -0.29
N TRP A 100 18.78 -27.17 -1.49
CA TRP A 100 18.79 -25.81 -2.00
C TRP A 100 17.45 -25.37 -2.53
N SER A 101 17.01 -24.19 -2.11
CA SER A 101 15.90 -23.47 -2.74
C SER A 101 16.22 -21.98 -2.84
N LEU A 102 15.65 -21.35 -3.85
CA LEU A 102 15.72 -19.92 -4.12
C LEU A 102 14.32 -19.35 -4.24
N GLN A 103 14.11 -18.16 -3.71
CA GLN A 103 12.97 -17.34 -3.98
C GLN A 103 13.44 -15.94 -4.38
N ALA A 104 12.86 -15.39 -5.43
CA ALA A 104 13.06 -14.01 -5.83
C ALA A 104 11.69 -13.35 -6.03
N GLN A 105 11.60 -12.07 -5.68
CA GLN A 105 10.39 -11.30 -5.91
C GLN A 105 10.73 -9.86 -6.28
N GLY A 106 9.88 -9.28 -7.13
CA GLY A 106 9.96 -7.88 -7.50
C GLY A 106 8.60 -7.24 -7.41
N LYS A 107 8.57 -5.95 -7.07
CA LYS A 107 7.36 -5.13 -7.02
C LYS A 107 7.67 -3.74 -7.56
N TYR A 108 6.77 -3.25 -8.39
CA TYR A 108 6.64 -1.84 -8.70
C TYR A 108 5.34 -1.33 -8.10
N ASN A 109 5.38 -0.20 -7.41
CA ASN A 109 4.21 0.48 -6.88
C ASN A 109 4.22 1.95 -7.28
N TYR A 110 3.07 2.44 -7.69
CA TYR A 110 2.80 3.84 -7.92
C TYR A 110 1.60 4.25 -7.07
N SER A 111 1.73 5.36 -6.37
CA SER A 111 0.61 6.01 -5.69
C SER A 111 0.60 7.50 -6.03
N TRP A 112 -0.58 8.02 -6.20
CA TRP A 112 -0.86 9.42 -6.37
C TRP A 112 -2.02 9.80 -5.47
N ASN A 113 -1.90 10.95 -4.81
CA ASN A 113 -3.03 11.57 -4.16
C ASN A 113 -3.07 13.06 -4.45
N LYS A 114 -4.27 13.62 -4.45
CA LYS A 114 -4.53 15.03 -4.54
C LYS A 114 -5.53 15.39 -3.45
N TYR A 115 -5.15 16.36 -2.61
CA TYR A 115 -6.06 17.05 -1.72
C TYR A 115 -6.35 18.44 -2.29
N GLU A 116 -7.60 18.86 -2.22
CA GLU A 116 -8.02 20.20 -2.62
C GLU A 116 -8.99 20.75 -1.57
N ASP A 117 -8.73 21.97 -1.14
CA ASP A 117 -9.61 22.74 -0.26
C ASP A 117 -9.93 24.06 -0.95
N LEU A 118 -11.22 24.32 -1.16
CA LEU A 118 -11.74 25.55 -1.75
C LEU A 118 -12.15 26.49 -0.63
N GLY A 119 -11.57 27.70 -0.60
CA GLY A 119 -11.95 28.63 0.44
C GLY A 119 -11.42 30.04 0.23
N PRO A 120 -12.16 31.05 0.72
CA PRO A 120 -11.77 32.44 0.62
C PRO A 120 -10.51 32.80 1.47
N GLN A 121 -10.10 31.90 2.37
CA GLN A 121 -8.88 32.04 3.15
C GLN A 121 -7.61 31.92 2.30
N TYR A 122 -7.71 31.34 1.11
CA TYR A 122 -6.59 31.17 0.19
C TYR A 122 -6.54 32.30 -0.83
N THR A 123 -5.39 32.94 -1.03
CA THR A 123 -5.20 34.01 -2.02
C THR A 123 -5.55 33.58 -3.45
N SER A 124 -5.35 32.30 -3.76
CA SER A 124 -5.73 31.71 -5.06
C SER A 124 -7.18 31.18 -5.12
N GLY A 125 -7.95 31.35 -4.04
CA GLY A 125 -9.29 30.78 -3.88
C GLY A 125 -9.28 29.27 -3.57
N LYS A 126 -8.11 28.64 -3.52
CA LYS A 126 -7.96 27.22 -3.20
C LYS A 126 -6.55 26.85 -2.75
N GLN A 127 -6.45 25.79 -1.97
CA GLN A 127 -5.23 25.05 -1.72
C GLN A 127 -5.28 23.72 -2.46
N THR A 128 -4.17 23.31 -3.05
CA THR A 128 -4.05 22.01 -3.72
C THR A 128 -2.72 21.38 -3.35
N ASP A 129 -2.77 20.20 -2.74
CA ASP A 129 -1.61 19.39 -2.41
C ASP A 129 -1.63 18.12 -3.25
N THR A 130 -0.54 17.86 -3.95
CA THR A 130 -0.41 16.70 -4.84
C THR A 130 0.86 15.95 -4.50
N ASN A 131 0.71 14.65 -4.27
CA ASN A 131 1.82 13.75 -4.00
C ASN A 131 1.82 12.60 -5.00
N ARG A 132 3.01 12.23 -5.48
CA ARG A 132 3.25 11.06 -6.34
C ARG A 132 4.42 10.29 -5.77
N GLN A 133 4.21 9.01 -5.51
CA GLN A 133 5.26 8.13 -5.01
C GLN A 133 5.45 6.95 -5.97
N LYS A 134 6.72 6.64 -6.26
CA LYS A 134 7.11 5.44 -7.01
C LYS A 134 8.02 4.60 -6.12
N GLU A 135 7.73 3.32 -6.03
CA GLU A 135 8.55 2.35 -5.32
C GLU A 135 8.95 1.21 -6.25
N TYR A 136 10.23 0.92 -6.27
CA TYR A 136 10.83 -0.26 -6.89
C TYR A 136 11.39 -1.12 -5.78
N TYR A 137 10.95 -2.34 -5.68
CA TYR A 137 11.39 -3.29 -4.67
C TYR A 137 11.85 -4.59 -5.34
N LEU A 138 12.98 -5.09 -4.89
CA LEU A 138 13.53 -6.39 -5.29
C LEU A 138 13.99 -7.12 -4.02
N SER A 139 13.66 -8.41 -3.95
CA SER A 139 14.10 -9.29 -2.87
C SER A 139 14.56 -10.63 -3.45
N ALA A 140 15.61 -11.18 -2.89
CA ALA A 140 16.08 -12.52 -3.17
C ALA A 140 16.41 -13.23 -1.85
N SER A 141 16.01 -14.49 -1.73
CA SER A 141 16.35 -15.33 -0.59
C SER A 141 16.79 -16.72 -1.04
N ALA A 142 17.86 -17.20 -0.45
CA ALA A 142 18.38 -18.53 -0.65
C ALA A 142 18.30 -19.32 0.66
N LEU A 143 17.85 -20.57 0.56
CA LEU A 143 17.81 -21.49 1.68
C LEU A 143 18.75 -22.67 1.38
N TYR A 144 19.63 -22.98 2.34
CA TYR A 144 20.57 -24.08 2.28
C TYR A 144 20.43 -25.01 3.48
N ARG A 145 20.16 -26.26 3.20
CA ARG A 145 20.04 -27.34 4.20
C ARG A 145 21.13 -28.36 3.98
N PRO A 146 22.34 -28.20 4.58
CA PRO A 146 23.44 -29.15 4.42
C PRO A 146 23.07 -30.53 4.95
N ILE A 147 22.35 -30.60 6.06
CA ILE A 147 21.89 -31.79 6.76
C ILE A 147 20.49 -31.55 7.30
N ASP A 148 19.77 -32.63 7.62
CA ASP A 148 18.31 -32.57 7.91
C ASP A 148 17.96 -31.69 9.11
N TRP A 149 18.82 -31.58 10.07
CA TRP A 149 18.58 -30.79 11.29
C TRP A 149 19.13 -29.37 11.25
N LEU A 150 19.87 -28.96 10.18
CA LEU A 150 20.49 -27.64 10.07
C LEU A 150 20.05 -26.93 8.78
N THR A 151 19.55 -25.71 8.92
CA THR A 151 19.13 -24.87 7.80
C THR A 151 19.72 -23.48 7.95
N PHE A 152 20.28 -22.97 6.88
CA PHE A 152 20.69 -21.58 6.74
C PHE A 152 19.74 -20.89 5.73
N SER A 153 19.43 -19.62 5.97
CA SER A 153 18.80 -18.78 4.95
C SER A 153 19.46 -17.41 4.92
N LEU A 154 19.70 -16.95 3.72
CA LEU A 154 20.20 -15.61 3.43
C LEU A 154 19.12 -14.89 2.61
N SER A 155 18.76 -13.69 3.02
CA SER A 155 17.89 -12.81 2.25
C SER A 155 18.52 -11.44 2.07
N GLN A 156 18.27 -10.87 0.90
CA GLN A 156 18.69 -9.53 0.53
C GLN A 156 17.50 -8.80 -0.09
N ASP A 157 17.17 -7.64 0.47
CA ASP A 157 16.12 -6.74 -0.03
C ASP A 157 16.73 -5.43 -0.48
N GLY A 158 16.20 -4.89 -1.57
CA GLY A 158 16.54 -3.57 -2.08
C GLY A 158 15.28 -2.80 -2.43
N ALA A 159 15.22 -1.53 -2.07
CA ALA A 159 14.13 -0.65 -2.46
C ALA A 159 14.63 0.73 -2.87
N ILE A 160 13.95 1.31 -3.86
CA ILE A 160 14.11 2.69 -4.29
C ILE A 160 12.75 3.35 -4.23
N ASN A 161 12.62 4.38 -3.39
CA ASN A 161 11.41 5.17 -3.25
C ASN A 161 11.68 6.60 -3.73
N LYS A 162 10.84 7.09 -4.63
CA LYS A 162 10.87 8.45 -5.14
C LYS A 162 9.56 9.15 -4.82
N LEU A 163 9.65 10.33 -4.20
CA LEU A 163 8.49 11.16 -3.89
C LEU A 163 8.57 12.43 -4.72
N HIS A 164 7.47 12.78 -5.38
CA HIS A 164 7.23 14.08 -5.98
C HIS A 164 6.05 14.74 -5.29
N THR A 165 6.22 15.95 -4.79
CA THR A 165 5.16 16.70 -4.12
C THR A 165 5.30 18.18 -4.42
N ASN A 166 4.18 18.89 -4.57
CA ASN A 166 4.18 20.34 -4.74
C ASN A 166 4.39 21.11 -3.43
N GLY A 167 4.36 20.42 -2.28
CA GLY A 167 4.61 21.02 -0.96
C GLY A 167 6.08 21.17 -0.58
N LEU A 168 7.02 20.68 -1.40
CA LEU A 168 8.46 20.79 -1.15
C LEU A 168 9.13 21.68 -2.18
N ASN A 169 9.91 22.65 -1.70
CA ASN A 169 10.78 23.52 -2.52
C ASN A 169 12.07 22.82 -3.00
N SER A 170 12.18 21.50 -2.83
CA SER A 170 13.38 20.71 -3.07
C SER A 170 13.15 19.69 -4.20
N PRO A 171 14.21 19.28 -4.91
CA PRO A 171 14.10 18.20 -5.89
C PRO A 171 13.54 16.93 -5.24
N GLU A 172 12.94 16.08 -6.05
CA GLU A 172 12.30 14.83 -5.64
C GLU A 172 13.15 14.01 -4.66
N PRO A 173 12.77 13.87 -3.40
CA PRO A 173 13.52 13.07 -2.46
C PRO A 173 13.51 11.61 -2.90
N THR A 174 14.70 11.00 -2.95
CA THR A 174 14.87 9.59 -3.29
C THR A 174 15.49 8.88 -2.09
N ARG A 175 14.83 7.80 -1.65
CA ARG A 175 15.33 6.93 -0.58
C ARG A 175 15.76 5.58 -1.15
N TYR A 176 16.97 5.18 -0.82
CA TYR A 176 17.50 3.85 -1.08
C TYR A 176 17.47 3.05 0.20
N THR A 177 17.02 1.81 0.12
CA THR A 177 16.99 0.88 1.25
C THR A 177 17.67 -0.41 0.83
N SER A 178 18.55 -0.94 1.67
CA SER A 178 19.19 -2.24 1.50
C SER A 178 19.14 -2.96 2.84
N LEU A 179 18.57 -4.15 2.87
CA LEU A 179 18.44 -4.97 4.06
C LEU A 179 18.97 -6.37 3.77
N THR A 180 19.86 -6.83 4.63
CA THR A 180 20.42 -8.20 4.55
C THR A 180 20.04 -8.91 5.84
N ALA A 181 19.58 -10.15 5.74
CA ALA A 181 19.32 -10.99 6.90
C ALA A 181 19.93 -12.38 6.68
N LEU A 182 20.63 -12.85 7.70
CA LEU A 182 21.16 -14.21 7.78
C LEU A 182 20.46 -14.93 8.94
N ASN A 183 19.86 -16.08 8.65
CA ASN A 183 19.24 -16.91 9.66
C ASN A 183 19.88 -18.30 9.67
N ALA A 184 20.10 -18.83 10.88
CA ALA A 184 20.47 -20.21 11.10
C ALA A 184 19.44 -20.88 12.00
N ARG A 185 19.02 -22.09 11.61
CA ARG A 185 18.01 -22.88 12.35
C ARG A 185 18.49 -24.30 12.56
N ILE A 186 18.46 -24.73 13.81
CA ILE A 186 18.67 -26.10 14.24
C ILE A 186 17.32 -26.70 14.64
N GLN A 187 16.96 -27.83 14.08
CA GLN A 187 15.72 -28.53 14.39
C GLN A 187 15.97 -30.03 14.49
N THR A 188 15.87 -30.55 15.70
CA THR A 188 15.90 -31.98 16.02
C THR A 188 14.52 -32.44 16.52
N LYS A 189 14.37 -33.70 16.86
CA LYS A 189 13.11 -34.22 17.46
C LYS A 189 12.76 -33.55 18.79
N GLN A 190 13.76 -33.08 19.52
CA GLN A 190 13.59 -32.56 20.90
C GLN A 190 13.90 -31.06 21.04
N LEU A 191 14.60 -30.46 20.05
CA LEU A 191 15.10 -29.10 20.15
C LEU A 191 14.83 -28.34 18.85
N LYS A 192 14.34 -27.11 18.98
CA LYS A 192 14.22 -26.16 17.88
C LYS A 192 14.79 -24.80 18.32
N VAL A 193 15.88 -24.39 17.70
CA VAL A 193 16.54 -23.09 17.94
C VAL A 193 16.75 -22.38 16.62
N SER A 194 16.54 -21.07 16.61
CA SER A 194 16.87 -20.22 15.45
C SER A 194 17.44 -18.89 15.92
N GLY A 195 18.40 -18.37 15.18
CA GLY A 195 18.98 -17.06 15.37
C GLY A 195 18.97 -16.31 14.04
N THR A 196 18.72 -15.00 14.08
CA THR A 196 18.72 -14.10 12.91
C THR A 196 19.60 -12.89 13.23
N VAL A 197 20.42 -12.51 12.25
CA VAL A 197 21.22 -11.28 12.26
C VAL A 197 20.89 -10.46 11.05
#